data_0188531f8c15c064439794c9cf2b3649
#
_entry.id   0188531f8c15c064439794c9cf2b3649
#
_cell.length_a   1.000
_cell.length_b   1.000
_cell.length_c   1.000
_cell.angle_alpha   90.00
_cell.angle_beta   90.00
_cell.angle_gamma   90.00
#
_symmetry.space_group_name_H-M   'P 1'
#
loop_
_entity.id
_entity.type
_entity.pdbx_description
1 polymer ?
#
loop_
_entity_poly.entity_id
_entity_poly.type
_entity_poly.pdbx_seq_one_letter_code
_entity_poly.pdbx_strand_id
1 'polypeptide(L)'
;MKFIRSKLTWIAVETFSGEVYCLERLALSKCYRVADVCAALGCSQRYLHAAFLRDIGLPPKTWMNLERMVVARRMLDGGKSIEQVASDLGFMSLEAFRKRFYKMYRLSPGRYVRSRRIFDPSKPLPRKPAGRSPGKPRGGDSSPGEEP
;
A
#
# COMPACT_ATOMS: atom_id res chain seq x y z
N MET A 1 -14.77 -26.49 2.30
CA MET A 1 -14.10 -25.28 2.82
C MET A 1 -15.08 -24.14 2.92
N LYS A 2 -15.08 -23.43 4.02
CA LYS A 2 -15.93 -22.27 4.28
C LYS A 2 -15.05 -21.12 4.76
N PHE A 3 -15.28 -19.90 4.26
CA PHE A 3 -14.62 -18.70 4.74
C PHE A 3 -15.54 -17.96 5.70
N ILE A 4 -15.03 -17.67 6.88
CA ILE A 4 -15.79 -17.03 7.96
C ILE A 4 -15.04 -15.75 8.36
N ARG A 5 -15.74 -14.64 8.45
CA ARG A 5 -15.17 -13.40 8.99
C ARG A 5 -15.24 -13.44 10.52
N SER A 6 -14.07 -13.44 11.15
CA SER A 6 -13.93 -13.27 12.59
C SER A 6 -13.44 -11.86 12.87
N LYS A 7 -14.16 -11.08 13.67
CA LYS A 7 -13.89 -9.67 14.05
C LYS A 7 -12.98 -8.86 13.11
N LEU A 8 -11.71 -9.24 12.95
CA LEU A 8 -10.69 -8.50 12.17
C LEU A 8 -9.97 -9.34 11.10
N THR A 9 -10.30 -10.64 10.97
CA THR A 9 -9.58 -11.58 10.10
C THR A 9 -10.53 -12.50 9.37
N TRP A 10 -10.12 -13.01 8.22
CA TRP A 10 -10.81 -14.08 7.52
C TRP A 10 -10.20 -15.43 7.89
N ILE A 11 -11.05 -16.37 8.21
CA ILE A 11 -10.70 -17.73 8.59
C ILE A 11 -11.19 -18.67 7.50
N ALA A 12 -10.29 -19.48 6.97
CA ALA A 12 -10.64 -20.62 6.12
C ALA A 12 -10.78 -21.85 7.03
N VAL A 13 -11.94 -22.50 7.01
CA VAL A 13 -12.22 -23.74 7.73
C VAL A 13 -12.37 -24.84 6.71
N GLU A 14 -11.55 -25.87 6.80
CA GLU A 14 -11.74 -27.05 5.98
C GLU A 14 -12.88 -27.91 6.52
N THR A 15 -13.79 -28.30 5.62
CA THR A 15 -15.06 -28.94 6.01
C THR A 15 -14.87 -30.37 6.49
N PHE A 16 -13.82 -31.07 6.05
CA PHE A 16 -13.59 -32.47 6.37
C PHE A 16 -12.65 -32.67 7.56
N SER A 17 -11.54 -31.95 7.62
CA SER A 17 -10.54 -32.06 8.69
C SER A 17 -10.83 -31.11 9.87
N GLY A 18 -11.64 -30.08 9.65
CA GLY A 18 -11.87 -29.03 10.65
C GLY A 18 -10.66 -28.11 10.84
N GLU A 19 -9.63 -28.23 10.00
CA GLU A 19 -8.46 -27.37 10.08
C GLU A 19 -8.82 -25.91 9.81
N VAL A 20 -8.22 -25.04 10.61
CA VAL A 20 -8.50 -23.60 10.61
C VAL A 20 -7.26 -22.83 10.18
N TYR A 21 -7.39 -22.06 9.12
CA TYR A 21 -6.31 -21.20 8.59
C TYR A 21 -6.69 -19.73 8.71
N CYS A 22 -5.76 -18.92 9.24
CA CYS A 22 -5.87 -17.47 9.09
C CYS A 22 -5.53 -17.11 7.65
N LEU A 23 -6.51 -16.65 6.88
CA LEU A 23 -6.38 -16.44 5.44
C LEU A 23 -5.35 -15.36 5.09
N GLU A 24 -5.29 -14.29 5.88
CA GLU A 24 -4.31 -13.20 5.69
C GLU A 24 -2.88 -13.70 5.89
N ARG A 25 -2.64 -14.50 6.93
CA ARG A 25 -1.31 -15.08 7.20
C ARG A 25 -0.91 -16.08 6.13
N LEU A 26 -1.86 -16.91 5.69
CA LEU A 26 -1.62 -17.86 4.60
C LEU A 26 -1.31 -17.12 3.30
N ALA A 27 -2.11 -16.12 2.93
CA ALA A 27 -1.86 -15.32 1.72
C ALA A 27 -0.51 -14.64 1.76
N LEU A 28 -0.12 -14.05 2.89
CA LEU A 28 1.19 -13.43 3.07
C LEU A 28 2.33 -14.44 2.90
N SER A 29 2.25 -15.62 3.56
CA SER A 29 3.28 -16.67 3.48
C SER A 29 3.45 -17.23 2.06
N LYS A 30 2.42 -17.14 1.23
CA LYS A 30 2.42 -17.55 -0.19
C LYS A 30 2.60 -16.37 -1.16
N CYS A 31 3.08 -15.23 -0.68
CA CYS A 31 3.30 -14.01 -1.48
C CYS A 31 2.07 -13.62 -2.32
N TYR A 32 0.88 -13.89 -1.80
CA TYR A 32 -0.42 -13.59 -2.46
C TYR A 32 -0.59 -14.26 -3.83
N ARG A 33 0.05 -15.42 -4.04
CA ARG A 33 -0.13 -16.24 -5.24
C ARG A 33 -1.29 -17.20 -5.07
N VAL A 34 -2.32 -17.05 -5.89
CA VAL A 34 -3.54 -17.85 -5.81
C VAL A 34 -3.24 -19.35 -5.93
N ALA A 35 -2.35 -19.75 -6.84
CA ALA A 35 -1.98 -21.15 -7.03
C ALA A 35 -1.34 -21.76 -5.77
N ASP A 36 -0.44 -21.01 -5.11
CA ASP A 36 0.25 -21.48 -3.92
C ASP A 36 -0.68 -21.56 -2.70
N VAL A 37 -1.67 -20.65 -2.62
CA VAL A 37 -2.72 -20.72 -1.61
C VAL A 37 -3.63 -21.91 -1.86
N CYS A 38 -4.00 -22.18 -3.11
CA CYS A 38 -4.76 -23.39 -3.46
C CYS A 38 -4.04 -24.67 -3.06
N ALA A 39 -2.74 -24.76 -3.37
CA ALA A 39 -1.91 -25.90 -3.01
C ALA A 39 -1.86 -26.11 -1.49
N ALA A 40 -1.72 -25.02 -0.71
CA ALA A 40 -1.71 -25.06 0.75
C ALA A 40 -3.07 -25.47 1.35
N LEU A 41 -4.17 -25.13 0.69
CA LEU A 41 -5.52 -25.47 1.11
C LEU A 41 -6.04 -26.80 0.50
N GLY A 42 -5.21 -27.50 -0.28
CA GLY A 42 -5.60 -28.76 -0.92
C GLY A 42 -6.78 -28.63 -1.89
N CYS A 43 -6.98 -27.48 -2.52
CA CYS A 43 -8.14 -27.23 -3.38
C CYS A 43 -7.78 -26.70 -4.77
N SER A 44 -8.68 -26.89 -5.73
CA SER A 44 -8.51 -26.33 -7.08
C SER A 44 -8.78 -24.82 -7.09
N GLN A 45 -8.19 -24.11 -8.06
CA GLN A 45 -8.46 -22.67 -8.25
C GLN A 45 -9.94 -22.39 -8.53
N ARG A 46 -10.60 -23.25 -9.28
CA ARG A 46 -12.04 -23.14 -9.57
C ARG A 46 -12.88 -23.23 -8.29
N TYR A 47 -12.55 -24.18 -7.43
CA TYR A 47 -13.22 -24.33 -6.14
C TYR A 47 -12.98 -23.13 -5.23
N LEU A 48 -11.71 -22.68 -5.10
CA LEU A 48 -11.37 -21.50 -4.33
C LEU A 48 -12.12 -20.26 -4.81
N HIS A 49 -12.20 -20.08 -6.14
CA HIS A 49 -12.90 -18.95 -6.74
C HIS A 49 -14.40 -18.95 -6.38
N ALA A 50 -15.06 -20.09 -6.53
CA ALA A 50 -16.48 -20.24 -6.17
C ALA A 50 -16.73 -19.98 -4.67
N ALA A 51 -15.89 -20.55 -3.81
CA ALA A 51 -15.98 -20.36 -2.36
C ALA A 51 -15.75 -18.90 -1.94
N PHE A 52 -14.76 -18.22 -2.55
CA PHE A 52 -14.52 -16.80 -2.31
C PHE A 52 -15.70 -15.92 -2.72
N LEU A 53 -16.26 -16.14 -3.90
CA LEU A 53 -17.44 -15.39 -4.35
C LEU A 53 -18.64 -15.61 -3.44
N ARG A 54 -18.87 -16.85 -2.99
CA ARG A 54 -19.97 -17.19 -2.11
C ARG A 54 -19.84 -16.57 -0.72
N ASP A 55 -18.66 -16.68 -0.10
CA ASP A 55 -18.45 -16.36 1.32
C ASP A 55 -17.89 -14.96 1.56
N ILE A 56 -17.06 -14.44 0.64
CA ILE A 56 -16.37 -13.14 0.74
C ILE A 56 -16.98 -12.10 -0.20
N GLY A 57 -17.61 -12.54 -1.30
CA GLY A 57 -18.19 -11.67 -2.32
C GLY A 57 -17.17 -11.10 -3.31
N LEU A 58 -15.91 -11.53 -3.27
CA LEU A 58 -14.84 -11.07 -4.15
C LEU A 58 -14.06 -12.26 -4.73
N PRO A 59 -13.55 -12.15 -5.96
CA PRO A 59 -12.61 -13.13 -6.49
C PRO A 59 -11.32 -13.20 -5.66
N PRO A 60 -10.68 -14.38 -5.50
CA PRO A 60 -9.47 -14.56 -4.70
C PRO A 60 -8.36 -13.58 -5.06
N LYS A 61 -8.08 -13.41 -6.36
CA LYS A 61 -7.05 -12.49 -6.85
C LYS A 61 -7.33 -11.04 -6.47
N THR A 62 -8.57 -10.62 -6.50
CA THR A 62 -8.99 -9.27 -6.12
C THR A 62 -8.80 -9.07 -4.63
N TRP A 63 -9.30 -9.97 -3.81
CA TRP A 63 -9.14 -9.93 -2.36
C TRP A 63 -7.66 -9.93 -1.94
N MET A 64 -6.85 -10.84 -2.50
CA MET A 64 -5.42 -10.92 -2.20
C MET A 64 -4.67 -9.65 -2.60
N ASN A 65 -5.04 -9.00 -3.71
CA ASN A 65 -4.45 -7.73 -4.09
C ASN A 65 -4.80 -6.58 -3.12
N LEU A 66 -6.03 -6.56 -2.61
CA LEU A 66 -6.45 -5.56 -1.61
C LEU A 66 -5.70 -5.79 -0.30
N GLU A 67 -5.69 -7.01 0.20
CA GLU A 67 -4.99 -7.38 1.44
C GLU A 67 -3.49 -7.12 1.37
N ARG A 68 -2.86 -7.45 0.24
CA ARG A 68 -1.44 -7.16 -0.03
C ARG A 68 -1.12 -5.67 0.11
N MET A 69 -2.04 -4.78 -0.30
CA MET A 69 -1.86 -3.33 -0.15
C MET A 69 -2.11 -2.84 1.27
N VAL A 70 -3.05 -3.44 2.00
CA VAL A 70 -3.25 -3.15 3.42
C VAL A 70 -2.01 -3.49 4.22
N VAL A 71 -1.41 -4.66 3.97
CA VAL A 71 -0.15 -5.07 4.61
C VAL A 71 1.01 -4.18 4.19
N ALA A 72 1.10 -3.80 2.90
CA ALA A 72 2.11 -2.84 2.42
C ALA A 72 2.09 -1.54 3.22
N ARG A 73 0.88 -0.99 3.42
CA ARG A 73 0.71 0.23 4.21
C ARG A 73 1.20 0.05 5.65
N ARG A 74 0.81 -1.05 6.32
CA ARG A 74 1.26 -1.36 7.68
C ARG A 74 2.79 -1.48 7.78
N MET A 75 3.43 -2.11 6.79
CA MET A 75 4.89 -2.24 6.75
C MET A 75 5.59 -0.89 6.59
N LEU A 76 5.07 -0.02 5.71
CA LEU A 76 5.55 1.36 5.56
C LEU A 76 5.34 2.16 6.85
N ASP A 77 4.20 1.94 7.51
CA ASP A 77 3.87 2.54 8.80
C ASP A 77 4.84 2.10 9.91
N GLY A 78 5.29 0.86 9.85
CA GLY A 78 6.33 0.31 10.73
C GLY A 78 7.76 0.73 10.38
N GLY A 79 7.96 1.60 9.37
CA GLY A 79 9.28 2.15 9.03
C GLY A 79 10.09 1.31 8.04
N LYS A 80 9.53 0.24 7.45
CA LYS A 80 10.22 -0.49 6.38
C LYS A 80 10.42 0.39 5.15
N SER A 81 11.53 0.20 4.45
CA SER A 81 11.78 0.88 3.17
C SER A 81 10.82 0.41 2.09
N ILE A 82 10.61 1.24 1.08
CA ILE A 82 9.70 0.95 -0.04
C ILE A 82 10.19 -0.30 -0.80
N GLU A 83 11.50 -0.43 -0.95
CA GLU A 83 12.16 -1.56 -1.61
C GLU A 83 11.97 -2.85 -0.81
N GLN A 84 12.15 -2.82 0.51
CA GLN A 84 11.90 -3.95 1.39
C GLN A 84 10.44 -4.41 1.34
N VAL A 85 9.50 -3.46 1.38
CA VAL A 85 8.07 -3.78 1.29
C VAL A 85 7.71 -4.44 -0.04
N ALA A 86 8.24 -3.92 -1.15
CA ALA A 86 8.00 -4.51 -2.46
C ALA A 86 8.54 -5.95 -2.56
N SER A 87 9.76 -6.18 -2.03
CA SER A 87 10.39 -7.50 -1.99
C SER A 87 9.62 -8.48 -1.08
N ASP A 88 9.36 -8.10 0.17
CA ASP A 88 8.69 -8.94 1.17
C ASP A 88 7.28 -9.37 0.73
N LEU A 89 6.61 -8.51 -0.01
CA LEU A 89 5.30 -8.80 -0.57
C LEU A 89 5.35 -9.54 -1.91
N GLY A 90 6.54 -9.89 -2.43
CA GLY A 90 6.70 -10.66 -3.66
C GLY A 90 6.32 -9.91 -4.93
N PHE A 91 6.58 -8.61 -5.01
CA PHE A 91 6.43 -7.87 -6.27
C PHE A 91 7.62 -8.15 -7.19
N MET A 92 7.33 -8.35 -8.48
CA MET A 92 8.36 -8.59 -9.50
C MET A 92 9.26 -7.38 -9.73
N SER A 93 8.75 -6.17 -9.47
CA SER A 93 9.52 -4.93 -9.58
C SER A 93 8.97 -3.87 -8.64
N LEU A 94 9.83 -2.92 -8.28
CA LEU A 94 9.46 -1.75 -7.50
C LEU A 94 8.41 -0.88 -8.21
N GLU A 95 8.48 -0.82 -9.53
CA GLU A 95 7.52 -0.08 -10.35
C GLU A 95 6.12 -0.71 -10.30
N ALA A 96 6.03 -2.04 -10.38
CA ALA A 96 4.76 -2.76 -10.25
C ALA A 96 4.12 -2.51 -8.88
N PHE A 97 4.92 -2.49 -7.81
CA PHE A 97 4.46 -2.10 -6.49
C PHE A 97 3.95 -0.66 -6.46
N ARG A 98 4.73 0.31 -6.96
CA ARG A 98 4.34 1.73 -6.98
C ARG A 98 3.03 1.96 -7.73
N LYS A 99 2.86 1.35 -8.90
CA LYS A 99 1.61 1.42 -9.68
C LYS A 99 0.42 0.87 -8.90
N ARG A 100 0.58 -0.29 -8.25
CA ARG A 100 -0.48 -0.91 -7.47
C ARG A 100 -0.86 -0.09 -6.24
N PHE A 101 0.12 0.41 -5.52
CA PHE A 101 -0.07 1.25 -4.35
C PHE A 101 -0.79 2.56 -4.72
N TYR A 102 -0.36 3.22 -5.80
CA TYR A 102 -1.00 4.42 -6.30
C TYR A 102 -2.46 4.18 -6.75
N LYS A 103 -2.72 3.04 -7.41
CA LYS A 103 -4.08 2.68 -7.81
C LYS A 103 -5.03 2.59 -6.61
N MET A 104 -4.56 2.07 -5.48
CA MET A 104 -5.37 1.89 -4.28
C MET A 104 -5.48 3.16 -3.44
N TYR A 105 -4.37 3.84 -3.19
CA TYR A 105 -4.32 4.95 -2.23
C TYR A 105 -4.28 6.34 -2.87
N ARG A 106 -4.20 6.43 -4.21
CA ARG A 106 -4.06 7.69 -4.97
C ARG A 106 -2.84 8.51 -4.58
N LEU A 107 -1.90 7.89 -3.88
CA LEU A 107 -0.61 8.45 -3.48
C LEU A 107 0.50 7.47 -3.83
N SER A 108 1.65 7.98 -4.28
CA SER A 108 2.83 7.12 -4.40
C SER A 108 3.35 6.71 -3.02
N PRO A 109 3.99 5.53 -2.87
CA PRO A 109 4.55 5.10 -1.59
C PRO A 109 5.48 6.13 -0.95
N GLY A 110 6.31 6.80 -1.76
CA GLY A 110 7.23 7.85 -1.28
C GLY A 110 6.50 9.08 -0.74
N ARG A 111 5.42 9.52 -1.41
CA ARG A 111 4.59 10.62 -0.90
C ARG A 111 3.85 10.21 0.38
N TYR A 112 3.37 8.98 0.44
CA TYR A 112 2.71 8.43 1.61
C TYR A 112 3.64 8.44 2.84
N VAL A 113 4.86 7.89 2.71
CA VAL A 113 5.85 7.89 3.80
C VAL A 113 6.23 9.31 4.23
N ARG A 114 6.37 10.23 3.28
CA ARG A 114 6.71 11.62 3.56
C ARG A 114 5.59 12.36 4.28
N SER A 115 4.33 12.16 3.88
CA SER A 115 3.17 12.79 4.53
C SER A 115 3.02 12.33 5.99
N ARG A 116 3.33 11.07 6.30
CA ARG A 116 3.31 10.59 7.68
C ARG A 116 4.38 11.21 8.57
N ARG A 117 5.58 11.46 8.04
CA ARG A 117 6.64 12.15 8.81
C ARG A 117 6.25 13.58 9.21
N ILE A 118 5.33 14.19 8.47
CA ILE A 118 4.78 15.52 8.79
C ILE A 118 3.70 15.43 9.88
N PHE A 119 3.00 14.30 9.97
CA PHE A 119 1.91 14.05 10.92
C PHE A 119 2.32 13.20 12.15
N ASP A 120 3.60 13.06 12.42
CA ASP A 120 4.08 12.40 13.64
C ASP A 120 3.87 13.34 14.84
N PRO A 121 2.91 13.05 15.74
CA PRO A 121 2.63 13.92 16.89
C PRO A 121 3.79 14.00 17.89
N SER A 122 4.79 13.12 17.78
CA SER A 122 6.00 13.13 18.60
C SER A 122 7.10 14.01 18.03
N LYS A 123 6.96 14.51 16.79
CA LYS A 123 7.93 15.41 16.16
C LYS A 123 7.40 16.83 16.06
N PRO A 124 8.20 17.84 16.43
CA PRO A 124 7.84 19.22 16.21
C PRO A 124 7.62 19.47 14.71
N LEU A 125 6.55 20.20 14.39
CA LEU A 125 6.22 20.60 13.02
C LEU A 125 7.45 21.25 12.36
N PRO A 126 7.78 20.90 11.11
CA PRO A 126 8.85 21.59 10.39
C PRO A 126 8.50 23.09 10.34
N ARG A 127 9.40 23.91 10.86
CA ARG A 127 9.25 25.37 10.76
C ARG A 127 9.11 25.73 9.29
N LYS A 128 8.07 26.50 8.94
CA LYS A 128 7.93 27.07 7.60
C LYS A 128 9.28 27.70 7.23
N PRO A 129 9.80 27.42 6.03
CA PRO A 129 10.95 28.18 5.55
C PRO A 129 10.57 29.65 5.63
N ALA A 130 11.42 30.43 6.29
CA ALA A 130 11.25 31.87 6.41
C ALA A 130 11.01 32.42 4.99
N GLY A 131 9.86 33.09 4.79
CA GLY A 131 9.48 33.63 3.50
C GLY A 131 10.62 34.46 2.94
N ARG A 132 11.03 34.19 1.71
CA ARG A 132 11.88 35.11 0.96
C ARG A 132 11.19 36.45 1.00
N SER A 133 11.83 37.40 1.63
CA SER A 133 11.43 38.80 1.56
C SER A 133 11.31 39.21 0.09
N PRO A 134 10.23 39.91 -0.31
CA PRO A 134 10.11 40.40 -1.67
C PRO A 134 11.28 41.32 -1.96
N GLY A 135 12.04 40.98 -2.98
CA GLY A 135 13.20 41.76 -3.41
C GLY A 135 12.78 43.21 -3.71
N LYS A 136 13.53 44.13 -3.11
CA LYS A 136 13.42 45.56 -3.31
C LYS A 136 13.48 45.86 -4.82
N PRO A 137 12.56 46.67 -5.40
CA PRO A 137 12.64 47.02 -6.81
C PRO A 137 13.92 47.87 -7.02
N ARG A 138 14.74 47.46 -7.97
CA ARG A 138 15.86 48.28 -8.44
C ARG A 138 15.27 49.52 -9.09
N GLY A 139 15.56 50.65 -8.51
CA GLY A 139 15.25 51.96 -9.08
C GLY A 139 15.91 52.12 -10.44
N GLY A 140 15.11 52.41 -11.44
CA GLY A 140 15.59 52.83 -12.75
C GLY A 140 16.21 54.21 -12.62
N ASP A 141 17.47 54.29 -12.94
CA ASP A 141 18.18 55.55 -13.15
C ASP A 141 17.87 56.03 -14.57
N SER A 142 17.07 57.07 -14.65
CA SER A 142 16.79 57.79 -15.90
C SER A 142 17.71 59.01 -15.94
N SER A 143 18.76 58.91 -16.66
CA SER A 143 19.55 60.12 -17.04
C SER A 143 18.89 60.77 -18.26
N PRO A 144 18.61 62.06 -18.21
CA PRO A 144 18.18 62.80 -19.40
C PRO A 144 19.38 63.21 -20.25
N GLY A 145 19.37 62.80 -21.52
CA GLY A 145 20.32 63.32 -22.53
C GLY A 145 19.92 64.72 -22.94
N GLU A 146 20.88 65.63 -22.83
CA GLU A 146 20.80 66.94 -23.42
C GLU A 146 21.09 66.89 -24.93
N GLU A 147 20.27 67.58 -25.65
CA GLU A 147 20.60 68.06 -27.01
C GLU A 147 21.49 69.31 -26.97
N PRO A 148 22.19 69.62 -28.08
CA PRO A 148 21.63 70.60 -29.00
C PRO A 148 21.55 70.15 -30.46
#